data_3876e97a5c2c84abb617554ee577c11e
#
_entry.id   3876e97a5c2c84abb617554ee577c11e
#
_cell.length_a   1.000
_cell.length_b   1.000
_cell.length_c   1.000
_cell.angle_alpha   90.00
_cell.angle_beta   90.00
_cell.angle_gamma   90.00
#
_symmetry.space_group_name_H-M   'P 1'
#
loop_
_entity.id
_entity.type
_entity.pdbx_description
1 polymer ?
#
loop_
_entity_poly.entity_id
_entity_poly.type
_entity_poly.pdbx_seq_one_letter_code
_entity_poly.pdbx_strand_id
1 'polypeptide(L)'
;MADFMSTHPLPPEVPSATNSGEQFEEFVTKNEPLLRRAFVAAYGGDRGREATAEALAYAWENWSRVSLMDNAPGYLYRVGQSRTRQKRPTSQFDPPLDVESQFEPGLIPALQRLTMNQRTAVVLVHGYGWTFREVADLTGVKVTTVQNHLERGLKKLRYEMNGGN
;
A
#
# COMPACT_ATOMS: atom_id res chain seq x y z
N MET A 1 33.68 -54.03 -20.93
CA MET A 1 34.04 -52.64 -20.62
C MET A 1 32.75 -51.81 -20.63
N ALA A 2 32.19 -51.56 -19.49
CA ALA A 2 30.99 -50.75 -19.34
C ALA A 2 31.40 -49.41 -18.77
N ASP A 3 31.28 -48.37 -19.61
CA ASP A 3 31.42 -46.97 -19.17
C ASP A 3 30.23 -46.61 -18.30
N PHE A 4 30.47 -46.52 -17.02
CA PHE A 4 29.54 -45.94 -16.06
C PHE A 4 29.68 -44.44 -16.14
N MET A 5 28.95 -43.82 -17.09
CA MET A 5 28.71 -42.37 -17.01
C MET A 5 27.79 -42.08 -15.82
N SER A 6 28.40 -41.75 -14.73
CA SER A 6 27.75 -41.22 -13.51
C SER A 6 27.14 -39.87 -13.83
N THR A 7 25.86 -39.87 -14.18
CA THR A 7 25.08 -38.60 -14.24
C THR A 7 24.82 -38.15 -12.83
N HIS A 8 25.72 -37.31 -12.30
CA HIS A 8 25.48 -36.63 -11.06
C HIS A 8 24.38 -35.58 -11.33
N PRO A 9 23.24 -35.63 -10.65
CA PRO A 9 22.30 -34.52 -10.71
C PRO A 9 22.98 -33.28 -10.16
N LEU A 10 23.01 -32.20 -10.96
CA LEU A 10 23.45 -30.88 -10.51
C LEU A 10 22.65 -30.53 -9.24
N PRO A 11 23.30 -30.00 -8.18
CA PRO A 11 22.60 -29.47 -7.04
C PRO A 11 21.64 -28.35 -7.49
N PRO A 12 20.49 -28.19 -6.83
CA PRO A 12 19.56 -27.12 -7.16
C PRO A 12 20.33 -25.78 -7.09
N GLU A 13 20.25 -25.00 -8.16
CA GLU A 13 20.86 -23.67 -8.21
C GLU A 13 20.33 -22.86 -7.01
N VAL A 14 21.20 -22.60 -6.06
CA VAL A 14 20.94 -21.62 -5.01
C VAL A 14 20.82 -20.29 -5.75
N PRO A 15 19.70 -19.56 -5.65
CA PRO A 15 19.57 -18.28 -6.34
C PRO A 15 20.72 -17.38 -5.93
N SER A 16 21.57 -17.02 -6.88
CA SER A 16 22.71 -16.14 -6.69
C SER A 16 22.22 -14.82 -6.10
N ALA A 17 22.95 -14.24 -5.15
CA ALA A 17 22.62 -12.96 -4.52
C ALA A 17 22.31 -11.84 -5.53
N THR A 18 22.91 -11.88 -6.70
CA THR A 18 22.65 -10.99 -7.86
C THR A 18 21.20 -11.14 -8.36
N ASN A 19 20.67 -12.36 -8.45
CA ASN A 19 19.31 -12.60 -8.91
C ASN A 19 18.26 -12.09 -7.91
N SER A 20 18.54 -12.20 -6.61
CA SER A 20 17.64 -11.70 -5.56
C SER A 20 17.56 -10.16 -5.56
N GLY A 21 18.66 -9.47 -5.85
CA GLY A 21 18.67 -8.01 -5.97
C GLY A 21 17.86 -7.52 -7.16
N GLU A 22 18.05 -8.10 -8.34
CA GLU A 22 17.30 -7.76 -9.55
C GLU A 22 15.81 -8.03 -9.39
N GLN A 23 15.44 -9.16 -8.79
CA GLN A 23 14.04 -9.50 -8.50
C GLN A 23 13.40 -8.51 -7.51
N PHE A 24 14.14 -8.06 -6.52
CA PHE A 24 13.68 -7.06 -5.58
C PHE A 24 13.49 -5.69 -6.24
N GLU A 25 14.42 -5.26 -7.10
CA GLU A 25 14.29 -4.00 -7.86
C GLU A 25 13.05 -4.01 -8.76
N GLU A 26 12.80 -5.10 -9.47
CA GLU A 26 11.59 -5.27 -10.28
C GLU A 26 10.34 -5.19 -9.41
N PHE A 27 10.34 -5.88 -8.27
CA PHE A 27 9.24 -5.83 -7.32
C PHE A 27 8.99 -4.41 -6.81
N VAL A 28 10.02 -3.67 -6.43
CA VAL A 28 9.92 -2.28 -5.96
C VAL A 28 9.35 -1.39 -7.05
N THR A 29 9.91 -1.46 -8.27
CA THR A 29 9.47 -0.67 -9.42
C THR A 29 7.97 -0.84 -9.67
N LYS A 30 7.46 -2.06 -9.56
CA LYS A 30 6.06 -2.39 -9.79
C LYS A 30 5.15 -1.99 -8.62
N ASN A 31 5.58 -2.18 -7.37
CA ASN A 31 4.70 -2.15 -6.21
C ASN A 31 4.87 -0.92 -5.31
N GLU A 32 6.01 -0.22 -5.36
CA GLU A 32 6.21 1.02 -4.61
C GLU A 32 5.12 2.07 -4.90
N PRO A 33 4.76 2.36 -6.17
CA PRO A 33 3.74 3.35 -6.45
C PRO A 33 2.37 2.99 -5.87
N LEU A 34 2.04 1.70 -5.84
CA LEU A 34 0.77 1.20 -5.27
C LEU A 34 0.76 1.39 -3.75
N LEU A 35 1.82 0.94 -3.08
CA LEU A 35 1.97 1.07 -1.63
C LEU A 35 1.99 2.54 -1.21
N ARG A 36 2.74 3.39 -1.90
CA ARG A 36 2.84 4.82 -1.61
C ARG A 36 1.49 5.51 -1.73
N ARG A 37 0.73 5.27 -2.81
CA ARG A 37 -0.62 5.83 -2.97
C ARG A 37 -1.55 5.42 -1.84
N ALA A 38 -1.54 4.15 -1.46
CA ALA A 38 -2.36 3.64 -0.37
C ALA A 38 -1.97 4.22 0.99
N PHE A 39 -0.67 4.30 1.30
CA PHE A 39 -0.20 4.88 2.56
C PHE A 39 -0.42 6.39 2.61
N VAL A 40 -0.22 7.11 1.50
CA VAL A 40 -0.53 8.54 1.43
C VAL A 40 -2.03 8.79 1.59
N ALA A 41 -2.88 7.97 1.00
CA ALA A 41 -4.32 8.04 1.20
C ALA A 41 -4.73 7.80 2.67
N ALA A 42 -4.05 6.89 3.34
CA ALA A 42 -4.33 6.56 4.75
C ALA A 42 -3.78 7.60 5.73
N TYR A 43 -2.56 8.05 5.56
CA TYR A 43 -1.78 8.80 6.55
C TYR A 43 -1.38 10.21 6.13
N GLY A 44 -1.54 10.58 4.86
CA GLY A 44 -1.03 11.82 4.30
C GLY A 44 0.38 11.73 3.73
N GLY A 45 0.93 12.86 3.28
CA GLY A 45 2.16 12.91 2.49
C GLY A 45 3.39 12.32 3.18
N ASP A 46 3.86 12.95 4.25
CA ASP A 46 5.12 12.57 4.92
C ASP A 46 5.03 11.21 5.61
N ARG A 47 3.97 10.98 6.37
CA ARG A 47 3.76 9.70 7.05
C ARG A 47 3.51 8.56 6.07
N GLY A 48 2.82 8.82 4.96
CA GLY A 48 2.60 7.84 3.91
C GLY A 48 3.92 7.43 3.23
N ARG A 49 4.81 8.38 2.95
CA ARG A 49 6.15 8.09 2.42
C ARG A 49 7.01 7.31 3.41
N GLU A 50 7.00 7.68 4.68
CA GLU A 50 7.70 6.96 5.75
C GLU A 50 7.20 5.52 5.86
N ALA A 51 5.88 5.31 5.90
CA ALA A 51 5.28 3.99 5.96
C ALA A 51 5.65 3.13 4.75
N THR A 52 5.72 3.73 3.56
CA THR A 52 6.15 3.05 2.33
C THR A 52 7.61 2.61 2.43
N ALA A 53 8.50 3.50 2.84
CA ALA A 53 9.92 3.20 3.00
C ALA A 53 10.15 2.08 4.02
N GLU A 54 9.43 2.08 5.13
CA GLU A 54 9.51 1.02 6.15
C GLU A 54 8.97 -0.33 5.66
N ALA A 55 7.87 -0.31 4.91
CA ALA A 55 7.34 -1.54 4.33
C ALA A 55 8.32 -2.16 3.33
N LEU A 56 8.97 -1.34 2.50
CA LEU A 56 9.97 -1.81 1.54
C LEU A 56 11.29 -2.23 2.20
N ALA A 57 11.75 -1.55 3.25
CA ALA A 57 12.89 -1.97 4.04
C ALA A 57 12.64 -3.34 4.67
N TYR A 58 11.46 -3.54 5.25
CA TYR A 58 11.05 -4.85 5.76
C TYR A 58 11.03 -5.92 4.66
N ALA A 59 10.53 -5.58 3.47
CA ALA A 59 10.51 -6.50 2.33
C ALA A 59 11.91 -6.95 1.93
N TRP A 60 12.87 -6.02 1.90
CA TRP A 60 14.28 -6.33 1.61
C TRP A 60 14.89 -7.27 2.65
N GLU A 61 14.75 -6.95 3.93
CA GLU A 61 15.24 -7.77 5.04
C GLU A 61 14.65 -9.19 5.06
N ASN A 62 13.44 -9.36 4.52
CA ASN A 62 12.71 -10.63 4.52
C ASN A 62 12.41 -11.13 3.11
N TRP A 63 13.21 -10.75 2.11
CA TRP A 63 12.92 -10.97 0.71
C TRP A 63 12.71 -12.44 0.35
N SER A 64 13.50 -13.35 0.90
CA SER A 64 13.34 -14.79 0.69
C SER A 64 11.94 -15.32 1.00
N ARG A 65 11.25 -14.71 1.96
CA ARG A 65 9.88 -15.06 2.35
C ARG A 65 8.85 -14.24 1.57
N VAL A 66 9.08 -12.94 1.44
CA VAL A 66 8.14 -12.01 0.79
C VAL A 66 7.99 -12.33 -0.70
N SER A 67 9.08 -12.70 -1.38
CA SER A 67 9.07 -13.06 -2.81
C SER A 67 8.19 -14.26 -3.16
N LEU A 68 7.90 -15.12 -2.18
CA LEU A 68 7.08 -16.32 -2.35
C LEU A 68 5.59 -16.10 -2.03
N MET A 69 5.20 -14.90 -1.61
CA MET A 69 3.81 -14.62 -1.24
C MET A 69 2.95 -14.31 -2.48
N ASP A 70 1.74 -14.85 -2.53
CA ASP A 70 0.78 -14.58 -3.60
C ASP A 70 0.34 -13.11 -3.63
N ASN A 71 0.22 -12.47 -2.47
CA ASN A 71 -0.13 -11.06 -2.34
C ASN A 71 0.87 -10.32 -1.43
N ALA A 72 2.11 -10.22 -1.89
CA ALA A 72 3.17 -9.51 -1.19
C ALA A 72 2.82 -8.03 -0.92
N PRO A 73 2.26 -7.24 -1.88
CA PRO A 73 1.86 -5.86 -1.61
C PRO A 73 0.84 -5.73 -0.48
N GLY A 74 -0.18 -6.57 -0.44
CA GLY A 74 -1.18 -6.59 0.63
C GLY A 74 -0.59 -6.92 1.99
N TYR A 75 0.34 -7.87 2.03
CA TYR A 75 1.09 -8.18 3.25
C TYR A 75 1.93 -6.99 3.72
N LEU A 76 2.68 -6.36 2.81
CA LEU A 76 3.52 -5.20 3.12
C LEU A 76 2.70 -3.98 3.55
N TYR A 77 1.52 -3.80 2.98
CA TYR A 77 0.60 -2.74 3.44
C TYR A 77 0.22 -2.95 4.91
N ARG A 78 -0.10 -4.17 5.34
CA ARG A 78 -0.38 -4.47 6.76
C ARG A 78 0.84 -4.29 7.65
N VAL A 79 2.03 -4.66 7.19
CA VAL A 79 3.29 -4.44 7.91
C VAL A 79 3.52 -2.95 8.14
N GLY A 80 3.42 -2.13 7.10
CA GLY A 80 3.56 -0.68 7.19
C GLY A 80 2.52 -0.04 8.11
N GLN A 81 1.26 -0.49 8.03
CA GLN A 81 0.21 -0.03 8.97
C GLN A 81 0.54 -0.35 10.42
N SER A 82 0.98 -1.56 10.70
CA SER A 82 1.34 -1.99 12.06
C SER A 82 2.48 -1.15 12.62
N ARG A 83 3.54 -0.93 11.85
CA ARG A 83 4.71 -0.15 12.26
C ARG A 83 4.37 1.33 12.46
N THR A 84 3.59 1.92 11.56
CA THR A 84 3.15 3.31 11.67
C THR A 84 2.29 3.54 12.90
N ARG A 85 1.40 2.61 13.24
CA ARG A 85 0.57 2.67 14.44
C ARG A 85 1.39 2.65 15.73
N GLN A 86 2.46 1.87 15.77
CA GLN A 86 3.34 1.77 16.93
C GLN A 86 4.14 3.05 17.18
N LYS A 87 4.54 3.75 16.11
CA LYS A 87 5.38 4.95 16.24
C LYS A 87 4.62 6.21 16.63
N ARG A 88 3.38 6.38 16.14
CA ARG A 88 2.56 7.58 16.43
C ARG A 88 1.07 7.25 16.42
N PRO A 89 0.40 7.25 17.57
CA PRO A 89 -1.03 6.99 17.66
C PRO A 89 -1.92 8.16 17.19
N THR A 90 -1.38 9.32 16.87
CA THR A 90 -2.17 10.50 16.46
C THR A 90 -2.52 10.48 14.99
N SER A 91 -3.81 10.55 14.71
CA SER A 91 -4.40 10.52 13.37
C SER A 91 -4.48 11.92 12.74
N GLN A 92 -3.35 12.61 12.58
CA GLN A 92 -3.34 13.81 11.78
C GLN A 92 -2.96 13.43 10.35
N PHE A 93 -3.93 13.58 9.45
CA PHE A 93 -3.71 13.43 8.02
C PHE A 93 -3.06 14.72 7.50
N ASP A 94 -1.82 14.61 7.03
CA ASP A 94 -1.13 15.72 6.37
C ASP A 94 -1.34 15.57 4.85
N PRO A 95 -2.01 16.54 4.20
CA PRO A 95 -2.20 16.47 2.76
C PRO A 95 -0.84 16.47 2.05
N PRO A 96 -0.71 15.81 0.87
CA PRO A 96 0.48 15.91 0.05
C PRO A 96 0.71 17.38 -0.36
N LEU A 97 1.93 17.88 -0.22
CA LEU A 97 2.28 19.28 -0.47
C LEU A 97 1.96 19.76 -1.90
N ASP A 98 1.89 18.86 -2.87
CA ASP A 98 1.67 19.16 -4.28
C ASP A 98 0.19 19.36 -4.65
N VAL A 99 -0.70 19.20 -3.67
CA VAL A 99 -2.13 18.98 -3.90
C VAL A 99 -2.98 20.17 -3.45
N GLU A 100 -2.48 21.00 -2.55
CA GLU A 100 -3.25 22.11 -1.97
C GLU A 100 -3.72 23.15 -2.97
N SER A 101 -2.99 23.34 -4.09
CA SER A 101 -3.34 24.38 -5.07
C SER A 101 -4.34 23.93 -6.15
N GLN A 102 -4.64 22.62 -6.24
CA GLN A 102 -5.46 22.06 -7.32
C GLN A 102 -6.86 21.59 -6.86
N PHE A 103 -7.14 21.61 -5.57
CA PHE A 103 -8.41 21.15 -5.04
C PHE A 103 -9.31 22.31 -4.59
N GLU A 104 -10.61 22.00 -4.62
CA GLU A 104 -11.63 22.90 -4.09
C GLU A 104 -11.35 23.22 -2.62
N PRO A 105 -11.39 24.52 -2.22
CA PRO A 105 -11.21 24.91 -0.83
C PRO A 105 -12.20 24.17 0.06
N GLY A 106 -11.71 23.49 1.09
CA GLY A 106 -12.54 22.67 1.99
C GLY A 106 -12.45 21.17 1.77
N LEU A 107 -11.95 20.69 0.62
CA LEU A 107 -11.80 19.25 0.38
C LEU A 107 -10.80 18.61 1.37
N ILE A 108 -9.65 19.23 1.56
CA ILE A 108 -8.61 18.69 2.45
C ILE A 108 -9.10 18.63 3.91
N PRO A 109 -9.66 19.70 4.51
CA PRO A 109 -10.27 19.60 5.83
C PRO A 109 -11.37 18.54 5.93
N ALA A 110 -12.19 18.38 4.90
CA ALA A 110 -13.24 17.38 4.87
C ALA A 110 -12.68 15.94 4.83
N LEU A 111 -11.62 15.69 4.05
CA LEU A 111 -10.90 14.42 4.04
C LEU A 111 -10.26 14.10 5.39
N GLN A 112 -9.75 15.09 6.11
CA GLN A 112 -9.19 14.91 7.46
C GLN A 112 -10.22 14.38 8.47
N ARG A 113 -11.51 14.70 8.28
CA ARG A 113 -12.60 14.27 9.15
C ARG A 113 -13.12 12.86 8.87
N LEU A 114 -12.70 12.26 7.75
CA LEU A 114 -13.01 10.87 7.46
C LEU A 114 -12.18 9.93 8.35
N THR A 115 -12.73 8.74 8.64
CA THR A 115 -11.91 7.68 9.20
C THR A 115 -10.82 7.26 8.19
N MET A 116 -9.74 6.66 8.66
CA MET A 116 -8.66 6.19 7.79
C MET A 116 -9.19 5.28 6.66
N ASN A 117 -10.05 4.33 6.99
CA ASN A 117 -10.60 3.40 6.00
C ASN A 117 -11.53 4.08 4.99
N GLN A 118 -12.37 5.03 5.44
CA GLN A 118 -13.20 5.83 4.55
C GLN A 118 -12.36 6.68 3.63
N ARG A 119 -11.38 7.38 4.16
CA ARG A 119 -10.47 8.23 3.37
C ARG A 119 -9.67 7.41 2.36
N THR A 120 -9.10 6.29 2.77
CA THR A 120 -8.37 5.37 1.88
C THR A 120 -9.27 4.92 0.72
N ALA A 121 -10.49 4.48 0.99
CA ALA A 121 -11.42 4.07 -0.05
C ALA A 121 -11.78 5.23 -1.01
N VAL A 122 -12.11 6.41 -0.47
CA VAL A 122 -12.45 7.59 -1.29
C VAL A 122 -11.28 8.01 -2.17
N VAL A 123 -10.07 8.15 -1.59
CA VAL A 123 -8.91 8.64 -2.33
C VAL A 123 -8.44 7.63 -3.38
N LEU A 124 -8.39 6.33 -3.06
CA LEU A 124 -7.94 5.33 -4.02
C LEU A 124 -8.94 5.15 -5.18
N VAL A 125 -10.24 5.09 -4.89
CA VAL A 125 -11.24 4.88 -5.93
C VAL A 125 -11.46 6.15 -6.76
N HIS A 126 -11.73 7.28 -6.13
CA HIS A 126 -12.06 8.51 -6.84
C HIS A 126 -10.85 9.38 -7.20
N GLY A 127 -9.80 9.35 -6.39
CA GLY A 127 -8.58 10.12 -6.67
C GLY A 127 -7.65 9.43 -7.65
N TYR A 128 -7.44 8.13 -7.49
CA TYR A 128 -6.51 7.35 -8.32
C TYR A 128 -7.18 6.39 -9.32
N GLY A 129 -8.50 6.28 -9.30
CA GLY A 129 -9.25 5.44 -10.24
C GLY A 129 -9.11 3.94 -10.00
N TRP A 130 -8.81 3.52 -8.77
CA TRP A 130 -8.70 2.11 -8.44
C TRP A 130 -10.07 1.43 -8.42
N THR A 131 -10.09 0.18 -8.83
CA THR A 131 -11.27 -0.67 -8.68
C THR A 131 -11.45 -1.10 -7.21
N PHE A 132 -12.67 -1.46 -6.85
CA PHE A 132 -12.95 -1.99 -5.50
C PHE A 132 -12.15 -3.26 -5.19
N ARG A 133 -11.88 -4.08 -6.22
CA ARG A 133 -11.07 -5.29 -6.07
C ARG A 133 -9.62 -4.95 -5.76
N GLU A 134 -9.01 -4.00 -6.45
CA GLU A 134 -7.63 -3.56 -6.19
C GLU A 134 -7.48 -3.01 -4.77
N VAL A 135 -8.44 -2.20 -4.32
CA VAL A 135 -8.46 -1.69 -2.94
C VAL A 135 -8.63 -2.84 -1.94
N ALA A 136 -9.55 -3.77 -2.20
CA ALA A 136 -9.81 -4.93 -1.34
C ALA A 136 -8.58 -5.83 -1.23
N ASP A 137 -7.93 -6.15 -2.35
CA ASP A 137 -6.75 -7.01 -2.40
C ASP A 137 -5.57 -6.40 -1.63
N LEU A 138 -5.35 -5.08 -1.78
CA LEU A 138 -4.27 -4.40 -1.07
C LEU A 138 -4.56 -4.26 0.43
N THR A 139 -5.77 -3.81 0.79
CA THR A 139 -6.13 -3.54 2.20
C THR A 139 -6.47 -4.80 2.99
N GLY A 140 -6.69 -5.92 2.32
CA GLY A 140 -7.00 -7.20 2.96
C GLY A 140 -8.43 -7.29 3.50
N VAL A 141 -9.36 -6.50 2.94
CA VAL A 141 -10.78 -6.53 3.30
C VAL A 141 -11.64 -7.04 2.13
N LYS A 142 -12.90 -7.34 2.39
CA LYS A 142 -13.83 -7.76 1.32
C LYS A 142 -14.22 -6.57 0.43
N VAL A 143 -14.53 -6.83 -0.84
CA VAL A 143 -15.03 -5.82 -1.78
C VAL A 143 -16.25 -5.07 -1.22
N THR A 144 -17.20 -5.78 -0.59
CA THR A 144 -18.36 -5.18 0.06
C THR A 144 -17.98 -4.23 1.20
N THR A 145 -16.90 -4.51 1.91
CA THR A 145 -16.36 -3.63 2.96
C THR A 145 -15.80 -2.34 2.35
N VAL A 146 -15.09 -2.44 1.23
CA VAL A 146 -14.60 -1.26 0.49
C VAL A 146 -15.77 -0.39 0.03
N GLN A 147 -16.80 -1.01 -0.56
CA GLN A 147 -18.02 -0.30 -0.99
C GLN A 147 -18.69 0.45 0.17
N ASN A 148 -18.84 -0.20 1.32
CA ASN A 148 -19.41 0.42 2.53
C ASN A 148 -18.54 1.59 3.05
N HIS A 149 -17.20 1.44 3.04
CA HIS A 149 -16.31 2.54 3.42
C HIS A 149 -16.41 3.71 2.46
N LEU A 150 -16.48 3.43 1.17
CA LEU A 150 -16.62 4.46 0.14
C LEU A 150 -17.95 5.21 0.28
N GLU A 151 -19.07 4.50 0.39
CA GLU A 151 -20.40 5.10 0.52
C GLU A 151 -20.49 6.01 1.75
N ARG A 152 -20.08 5.50 2.91
CA ARG A 152 -20.07 6.28 4.16
C ARG A 152 -19.08 7.45 4.09
N GLY A 153 -17.93 7.25 3.47
CA GLY A 153 -16.93 8.30 3.26
C GLY A 153 -17.46 9.42 2.37
N LEU A 154 -18.08 9.10 1.23
CA LEU A 154 -18.67 10.09 0.33
C LEU A 154 -19.84 10.84 0.97
N LYS A 155 -20.69 10.16 1.72
CA LYS A 155 -21.80 10.79 2.45
C LYS A 155 -21.26 11.83 3.44
N LYS A 156 -20.26 11.44 4.24
CA LYS A 156 -19.63 12.34 5.21
C LYS A 156 -18.89 13.48 4.53
N LEU A 157 -18.16 13.21 3.44
CA LEU A 157 -17.44 14.22 2.67
C LEU A 157 -18.38 15.31 2.13
N ARG A 158 -19.51 14.90 1.53
CA ARG A 158 -20.52 15.86 1.05
C ARG A 158 -21.09 16.71 2.17
N TYR A 159 -21.37 16.10 3.32
CA TYR A 159 -21.85 16.84 4.49
C TYR A 159 -20.85 17.90 4.95
N GLU A 160 -19.58 17.52 5.08
CA GLU A 160 -18.51 18.42 5.52
C GLU A 160 -18.25 19.56 4.50
N MET A 161 -18.29 19.25 3.20
CA MET A 161 -18.09 20.26 2.15
C MET A 161 -19.27 21.23 1.99
N ASN A 162 -20.49 20.80 2.30
CA ASN A 162 -21.70 21.65 2.24
C ASN A 162 -21.91 22.49 3.52
N GLY A 163 -20.90 22.59 4.38
CA GLY A 163 -20.93 23.46 5.56
C GLY A 163 -21.55 22.86 6.80
N GLY A 164 -21.79 21.54 6.84
CA GLY A 164 -22.20 20.83 8.07
C GLY A 164 -23.52 21.32 8.69
N ASN A 165 -24.45 21.82 7.90
CA ASN A 165 -25.74 22.34 8.37
C ASN A 165 -26.85 21.32 8.17
#